data_07236409c1e0d791cf78d6168a7be61d
#
_entry.id   07236409c1e0d791cf78d6168a7be61d
#
_cell.length_a   1.000
_cell.length_b   1.000
_cell.length_c   1.000
_cell.angle_alpha   90.00
_cell.angle_beta   90.00
_cell.angle_gamma   90.00
#
_symmetry.space_group_name_H-M   'P 1'
#
loop_
_entity.id
_entity.type
_entity.pdbx_description
1 polymer ?
#
loop_
_entity_poly.entity_id
_entity_poly.type
_entity_poly.pdbx_seq_one_letter_code
_entity_poly.pdbx_strand_id
1 'polypeptide(L)' 'NNKNEFFHRDLIGCKVINFNSEEIGNVKAIHNFGAGDLLELDGKFPYMIRFEQVKKENINLKNSIIKVDLKLLESN' A
#
# COMPACT_ATOMS: atom_id res chain seq x y z
N ASN A 1 -12.03 -14.74 -13.00
CA ASN A 1 -11.55 -13.72 -12.13
C ASN A 1 -10.97 -14.30 -10.84
N ASN A 2 -9.78 -13.94 -10.52
CA ASN A 2 -9.07 -14.50 -9.38
C ASN A 2 -9.43 -13.75 -8.11
N LYS A 3 -9.89 -14.48 -7.10
CA LYS A 3 -10.30 -13.87 -5.84
C LYS A 3 -9.15 -13.26 -5.05
N ASN A 4 -7.93 -13.67 -5.36
CA ASN A 4 -6.75 -13.22 -4.62
C ASN A 4 -6.08 -12.03 -5.28
N GLU A 5 -6.63 -11.52 -6.36
CA GLU A 5 -6.06 -10.39 -7.06
C GLU A 5 -6.74 -9.11 -6.65
N PHE A 6 -5.93 -8.05 -6.58
CA PHE A 6 -6.42 -6.71 -6.31
C PHE A 6 -6.17 -5.86 -7.54
N PHE A 7 -7.15 -5.07 -7.91
CA PHE A 7 -6.98 -4.14 -9.01
C PHE A 7 -6.30 -2.88 -8.47
N HIS A 8 -5.43 -2.30 -9.30
CA HIS A 8 -4.72 -1.08 -8.90
C HIS A 8 -5.69 0.01 -8.46
N ARG A 9 -6.79 0.17 -9.19
CA ARG A 9 -7.79 1.20 -8.85
C ARG A 9 -8.40 0.99 -7.48
N ASP A 10 -8.44 -0.24 -6.98
CA ASP A 10 -8.99 -0.52 -5.66
C ASP A 10 -8.03 -0.13 -4.56
N LEU A 11 -6.76 -0.03 -4.88
CA LEU A 11 -5.73 0.30 -3.91
C LEU A 11 -5.49 1.82 -3.83
N ILE A 12 -5.73 2.53 -4.93
CA ILE A 12 -5.55 3.98 -4.96
C ILE A 12 -6.52 4.62 -3.97
N GLY A 13 -6.00 5.49 -3.14
CA GLY A 13 -6.81 6.17 -2.14
C GLY A 13 -6.94 5.44 -0.81
N CYS A 14 -6.46 4.19 -0.74
CA CYS A 14 -6.50 3.48 0.53
C CYS A 14 -5.61 4.17 1.55
N LYS A 15 -6.08 4.21 2.79
CA LYS A 15 -5.28 4.71 3.89
C LYS A 15 -4.26 3.66 4.29
N VAL A 16 -3.02 4.08 4.49
CA VAL A 16 -1.96 3.19 4.93
C VAL A 16 -1.65 3.50 6.37
N ILE A 17 -1.67 2.47 7.21
CA ILE A 17 -1.39 2.61 8.64
C ILE A 17 -0.32 1.59 9.03
N ASN A 18 0.34 1.85 10.16
CA ASN A 18 1.27 0.86 10.71
C ASN A 18 0.52 -0.09 11.63
N PHE A 19 1.23 -0.99 12.29
CA PHE A 19 0.60 -1.96 13.19
C PHE A 19 0.13 -1.33 14.51
N ASN A 20 0.49 -0.09 14.77
CA ASN A 20 -0.01 0.66 15.91
C ASN A 20 -1.21 1.53 15.53
N SER A 21 -1.73 1.33 14.32
CA SER A 21 -2.88 2.07 13.81
C SER A 21 -2.60 3.55 13.56
N GLU A 22 -1.34 3.91 13.43
CA GLU A 22 -0.96 5.29 13.10
C GLU A 22 -1.00 5.47 11.59
N GLU A 23 -1.53 6.60 11.16
CA GLU A 23 -1.59 6.90 9.73
C GLU A 23 -0.22 7.23 9.18
N ILE A 24 0.13 6.58 8.07
CA ILE A 24 1.37 6.85 7.37
C ILE A 24 1.10 7.73 6.16
N GLY A 25 0.00 7.47 5.47
CA GLY A 25 -0.38 8.24 4.29
C GLY A 25 -1.48 7.52 3.55
N ASN A 26 -1.67 7.91 2.30
CA ASN A 26 -2.64 7.27 1.43
C ASN A 26 -1.94 6.82 0.16
N VAL A 27 -2.47 5.78 -0.48
CA VAL A 27 -1.92 5.34 -1.76
C VAL A 27 -2.27 6.39 -2.80
N LYS A 28 -1.24 7.04 -3.34
CA LYS A 28 -1.38 8.10 -4.32
C LYS A 28 -1.32 7.55 -5.74
N ALA A 29 -0.41 6.61 -5.96
CA ALA A 29 -0.19 6.07 -7.28
C ALA A 29 0.44 4.69 -7.15
N ILE A 30 0.37 3.93 -8.24
CA ILE A 30 1.01 2.63 -8.30
C ILE A 30 1.90 2.64 -9.52
N HIS A 31 3.16 2.26 -9.33
CA HIS A 31 4.14 2.21 -10.40
C HIS A 31 4.58 0.78 -10.63
N ASN A 32 4.72 0.42 -11.88
CA ASN A 32 5.23 -0.90 -12.25
C ASN A 32 6.48 -0.72 -13.08
N PHE A 33 7.63 -1.01 -12.50
CA PHE A 33 8.91 -0.83 -13.16
C PHE A 33 9.50 -2.14 -13.66
N GLY A 34 8.63 -3.14 -13.88
CA GLY A 34 9.09 -4.43 -14.37
C GLY A 34 9.50 -5.41 -13.30
N ALA A 35 9.62 -4.96 -12.08
CA ALA A 35 10.02 -5.81 -10.95
C ALA A 35 8.91 -5.89 -9.90
N GLY A 36 7.66 -5.75 -10.32
CA GLY A 36 6.51 -5.75 -9.43
C GLY A 36 5.99 -4.35 -9.20
N ASP A 37 4.92 -4.25 -8.46
CA ASP A 37 4.25 -2.98 -8.24
C ASP A 37 4.83 -2.26 -7.04
N LEU A 38 4.98 -0.94 -7.16
CA LEU A 38 5.36 -0.07 -6.08
C LEU A 38 4.19 0.86 -5.76
N LEU A 39 3.80 0.90 -4.50
CA LEU A 39 2.77 1.82 -4.05
C LEU A 39 3.45 3.11 -3.61
N GLU A 40 3.06 4.20 -4.22
CA GLU A 40 3.56 5.52 -3.82
C GLU A 40 2.58 6.12 -2.84
N LEU A 41 3.07 6.54 -1.70
CA LEU A 41 2.22 7.12 -0.65
C LEU A 41 2.32 8.63 -0.66
N ASP A 42 1.19 9.24 -0.37
CA ASP A 42 1.09 10.66 -0.16
C ASP A 42 0.88 10.84 1.35
N GLY A 43 1.63 11.72 1.94
CA GLY A 43 1.56 11.95 3.37
C GLY A 43 2.63 12.94 3.78
N LYS A 44 2.97 12.93 5.07
CA LYS A 44 3.97 13.85 5.59
C LYS A 44 5.33 13.65 4.92
N PHE A 45 5.66 12.40 4.62
CA PHE A 45 6.89 12.07 3.91
C PHE A 45 6.53 11.16 2.74
N PRO A 46 7.19 11.33 1.60
CA PRO A 46 6.93 10.44 0.46
C PRO A 46 7.60 9.09 0.68
N TYR A 47 6.79 8.05 0.75
CA TYR A 47 7.27 6.69 0.90
C TYR A 47 6.82 5.84 -0.27
N MET A 48 7.59 4.80 -0.54
CA MET A 48 7.24 3.78 -1.51
C MET A 48 7.20 2.43 -0.80
N ILE A 49 6.28 1.57 -1.21
CA ILE A 49 6.15 0.24 -0.63
C ILE A 49 6.05 -0.77 -1.76
N ARG A 50 6.83 -1.84 -1.69
CA ARG A 50 6.70 -2.93 -2.64
C ARG A 50 5.45 -3.71 -2.31
N PHE A 51 4.53 -3.76 -3.25
CA PHE A 51 3.24 -4.41 -3.02
C PHE A 51 3.41 -5.89 -2.66
N GLU A 52 4.39 -6.55 -3.25
CA GLU A 52 4.62 -7.97 -3.00
C GLU A 52 4.97 -8.26 -1.54
N GLN A 53 5.43 -7.25 -0.80
CA GLN A 53 5.77 -7.40 0.60
C GLN A 53 4.59 -7.12 1.53
N VAL A 54 3.48 -6.67 0.99
CA VAL A 54 2.28 -6.42 1.79
C VAL A 54 1.46 -7.69 1.82
N LYS A 55 1.20 -8.20 3.02
CA LYS A 55 0.42 -9.43 3.15
C LYS A 55 -1.04 -9.16 2.85
N LYS A 56 -1.68 -10.09 2.15
CA LYS A 56 -3.09 -9.95 1.79
C LYS A 56 -3.99 -9.79 3.01
N GLU A 57 -3.63 -10.43 4.11
CA GLU A 57 -4.40 -10.33 5.35
C GLU A 57 -4.38 -8.92 5.93
N ASN A 58 -3.43 -8.11 5.51
CA ASN A 58 -3.30 -6.73 5.99
C ASN A 58 -3.95 -5.72 5.04
N ILE A 59 -4.63 -6.20 4.01
CA ILE A 59 -5.32 -5.34 3.06
C ILE A 59 -6.81 -5.49 3.29
N ASN A 60 -7.45 -4.39 3.67
CA ASN A 60 -8.89 -4.37 3.93
C ASN A 60 -9.54 -3.40 2.95
N LEU A 61 -9.96 -3.92 1.80
CA LEU A 61 -10.57 -3.08 0.77
C LEU A 61 -11.94 -2.59 1.19
N LYS A 62 -12.63 -3.35 2.03
CA LYS A 62 -13.95 -2.94 2.49
C LYS A 62 -13.88 -1.61 3.24
N ASN A 63 -12.80 -1.42 4.01
CA ASN A 63 -12.60 -0.19 4.77
C ASN A 63 -11.53 0.70 4.15
N SER A 64 -11.00 0.31 3.00
CA SER A 64 -9.96 1.05 2.28
C SER A 64 -8.73 1.32 3.15
N ILE A 65 -8.26 0.27 3.83
CA ILE A 65 -7.12 0.36 4.73
C ILE A 65 -6.09 -0.69 4.36
N ILE A 66 -4.82 -0.27 4.35
CA ILE A 66 -3.68 -1.17 4.16
C ILE A 66 -2.78 -1.00 5.37
N LYS A 67 -2.48 -2.12 6.04
CA LYS A 67 -1.62 -2.11 7.21
C LYS A 67 -0.23 -2.58 6.80
N VAL A 68 0.79 -1.83 7.16
CA VAL A 68 2.16 -2.16 6.78
C VAL A 68 3.11 -2.08 7.96
N ASP A 69 4.19 -2.87 7.87
CA ASP A 69 5.29 -2.78 8.81
C ASP A 69 6.15 -1.59 8.37
N LEU A 70 6.58 -0.77 9.33
CA LEU A 70 7.43 0.37 9.02
C LEU A 70 8.72 -0.02 8.31
N LYS A 71 9.16 -1.26 8.49
CA LYS A 71 10.34 -1.75 7.79
C LYS A 71 10.19 -1.81 6.28
N LEU A 72 8.94 -1.82 5.80
CA LEU A 72 8.68 -1.91 4.37
C LEU A 72 8.70 -0.56 3.69
N LEU A 73 8.77 0.53 4.45
CA LEU A 73 8.75 1.87 3.88
C LEU A 73 10.10 2.22 3.30
N GLU A 74 10.09 2.70 2.07
CA GLU A 74 11.30 3.16 1.40
C GLU A 74 11.16 4.63 1.08
N SER A 75 12.15 5.40 1.47
CA SER A 75 12.18 6.81 1.17
C SER A 75 12.36 7.06 -0.30
N ASN A 76 11.63 8.00 -0.78
CA ASN A 76 11.71 8.36 -2.20
C ASN A 76 12.88 9.30 -2.45
#